data_eda69e768261b9f408ee83b820bb0af9
#
_entry.id   eda69e768261b9f408ee83b820bb0af9
#
_cell.length_a   1.000
_cell.length_b   1.000
_cell.length_c   1.000
_cell.angle_alpha   90.00
_cell.angle_beta   90.00
_cell.angle_gamma   90.00
#
_symmetry.space_group_name_H-M   'P 1'
#
loop_
_entity.id
_entity.type
_entity.pdbx_description
1 polymer ?
#
loop_
_entity_poly.entity_id
_entity_poly.type
_entity_poly.pdbx_seq_one_letter_code
_entity_poly.pdbx_strand_id
1 'polypeptide(L)'
;MRSFGVWRGVAVVFLVLLMHLPAAAQRKHRVQSGQTLGVIAKRYRVSVTNLAAANRLKKTSNLRVGQVLRIPPKGVVYVYPGQTLTGIAQLNKVSVKALAKANRIKPTATLRVGQRLELPGYSASAKATKARNTVLSGMVTLERPASLETLRVRLFDKAGKPDPKARTRLARFLRDRESDEQKRPHTRLMRVLAQLADHFNGRTIIVVSAYRSEKNGTAGSSRHSSGEAIDIRVEGVPNETLRDYCLTLRRVGVGYYPRSSFVHIDVRDREVYWVDWSRPGEPPLYLPPGETPEKYDAGASTAASPAAL
;
A
#
# COMPACT_ATOMS: atom_id res chain seq x y z
N MET A 1 3.61 -78.11 3.83
CA MET A 1 3.97 -77.01 2.93
C MET A 1 3.34 -75.73 3.48
N ARG A 2 4.15 -74.86 4.06
CA ARG A 2 3.69 -73.63 4.74
C ARG A 2 3.96 -72.45 3.81
N SER A 3 2.87 -71.74 3.42
CA SER A 3 2.92 -70.54 2.56
C SER A 3 3.16 -69.32 3.45
N PHE A 4 4.26 -68.59 3.22
CA PHE A 4 4.57 -67.32 3.84
C PHE A 4 3.88 -66.19 3.03
N GLY A 5 2.89 -65.51 3.65
CA GLY A 5 2.30 -64.26 3.13
C GLY A 5 3.21 -63.08 3.42
N VAL A 6 3.61 -62.39 2.36
CA VAL A 6 4.41 -61.14 2.42
C VAL A 6 3.46 -59.96 2.59
N TRP A 7 3.51 -59.34 3.78
CA TRP A 7 2.84 -58.04 4.03
C TRP A 7 3.66 -56.92 3.42
N ARG A 8 3.14 -56.32 2.37
CA ARG A 8 3.65 -55.07 1.82
C ARG A 8 3.08 -53.89 2.61
N GLY A 9 3.87 -53.34 3.53
CA GLY A 9 3.57 -52.10 4.23
C GLY A 9 3.59 -50.91 3.26
N VAL A 10 2.44 -50.28 3.05
CA VAL A 10 2.32 -49.02 2.32
C VAL A 10 2.67 -47.91 3.30
N ALA A 11 3.86 -47.33 3.16
CA ALA A 11 4.25 -46.14 3.89
C ALA A 11 3.50 -44.95 3.30
N VAL A 12 2.48 -44.44 3.99
CA VAL A 12 1.80 -43.19 3.66
C VAL A 12 2.70 -42.05 4.11
N VAL A 13 3.44 -41.47 3.16
CA VAL A 13 4.19 -40.24 3.37
C VAL A 13 3.20 -39.09 3.46
N PHE A 14 2.92 -38.59 4.66
CA PHE A 14 2.21 -37.32 4.86
C PHE A 14 3.10 -36.20 4.40
N LEU A 15 2.89 -35.74 3.16
CA LEU A 15 3.47 -34.50 2.65
C LEU A 15 2.79 -33.33 3.35
N VAL A 16 3.38 -32.84 4.45
CA VAL A 16 2.94 -31.61 5.11
C VAL A 16 3.25 -30.45 4.17
N LEU A 17 2.26 -30.08 3.38
CA LEU A 17 2.30 -28.88 2.56
C LEU A 17 2.28 -27.67 3.51
N LEU A 18 3.46 -27.17 3.88
CA LEU A 18 3.63 -25.90 4.57
C LEU A 18 3.06 -24.79 3.66
N MET A 19 1.76 -24.51 3.82
CA MET A 19 1.17 -23.31 3.24
C MET A 19 1.87 -22.09 3.83
N HIS A 20 2.84 -21.57 3.10
CA HIS A 20 3.42 -20.27 3.36
C HIS A 20 2.32 -19.24 3.16
N LEU A 21 1.66 -18.84 4.25
CA LEU A 21 0.81 -17.64 4.26
C LEU A 21 1.67 -16.48 3.78
N PRO A 22 1.25 -15.73 2.75
CA PRO A 22 2.01 -14.58 2.30
C PRO A 22 2.14 -13.61 3.47
N ALA A 23 3.36 -13.37 3.91
CA ALA A 23 3.68 -12.35 4.88
C ALA A 23 3.13 -11.04 4.33
N ALA A 24 2.22 -10.40 5.05
CA ALA A 24 1.74 -9.05 4.72
C ALA A 24 2.98 -8.19 4.48
N ALA A 25 3.05 -7.55 3.31
CA ALA A 25 4.22 -6.79 2.87
C ALA A 25 4.64 -5.83 3.98
N GLN A 26 5.78 -6.12 4.61
CA GLN A 26 6.26 -5.40 5.78
C GLN A 26 6.71 -4.03 5.34
N ARG A 27 6.06 -2.97 5.81
CA ARG A 27 6.44 -1.59 5.51
C ARG A 27 7.89 -1.36 5.88
N LYS A 28 8.66 -0.78 4.96
CA LYS A 28 10.05 -0.39 5.18
C LYS A 28 10.17 1.13 5.11
N HIS A 29 11.06 1.70 5.89
CA HIS A 29 11.42 3.11 5.85
C HIS A 29 12.92 3.23 5.64
N ARG A 30 13.35 4.02 4.67
CA ARG A 30 14.76 4.39 4.49
C ARG A 30 15.01 5.69 5.24
N VAL A 31 15.96 5.65 6.15
CA VAL A 31 16.36 6.79 7.00
C VAL A 31 16.95 7.91 6.13
N GLN A 32 16.44 9.12 6.32
CA GLN A 32 16.95 10.34 5.68
C GLN A 32 17.82 11.13 6.66
N SER A 33 18.57 12.10 6.16
CA SER A 33 19.38 13.00 6.99
C SER A 33 18.54 13.66 8.08
N GLY A 34 19.08 13.75 9.30
CA GLY A 34 18.44 14.35 10.47
C GLY A 34 17.32 13.52 11.10
N GLN A 35 16.97 12.33 10.57
CA GLN A 35 15.92 11.51 11.16
C GLN A 35 16.44 10.66 12.33
N THR A 36 15.63 10.62 13.38
CA THR A 36 15.84 9.77 14.56
C THR A 36 14.75 8.71 14.66
N LEU A 37 14.95 7.67 15.47
CA LEU A 37 13.91 6.69 15.80
C LEU A 37 12.63 7.37 16.31
N GLY A 38 12.75 8.46 17.07
CA GLY A 38 11.60 9.23 17.57
C GLY A 38 10.78 9.87 16.45
N VAL A 39 11.43 10.53 15.53
CA VAL A 39 10.78 11.17 14.36
C VAL A 39 10.07 10.12 13.49
N ILE A 40 10.76 9.01 13.21
CA ILE A 40 10.21 7.94 12.38
C ILE A 40 9.05 7.24 13.10
N ALA A 41 9.18 6.94 14.39
CA ALA A 41 8.12 6.33 15.20
C ALA A 41 6.85 7.21 15.22
N LYS A 42 7.01 8.53 15.41
CA LYS A 42 5.90 9.51 15.35
C LYS A 42 5.23 9.51 13.99
N ARG A 43 6.01 9.53 12.91
CA ARG A 43 5.51 9.48 11.52
C ARG A 43 4.62 8.27 11.26
N TYR A 44 5.03 7.10 11.74
CA TYR A 44 4.29 5.84 11.53
C TYR A 44 3.31 5.49 12.65
N ARG A 45 3.15 6.36 13.66
CA ARG A 45 2.27 6.15 14.83
C ARG A 45 2.56 4.82 15.55
N VAL A 46 3.83 4.50 15.70
CA VAL A 46 4.32 3.36 16.48
C VAL A 46 5.16 3.89 17.65
N SER A 47 5.32 3.11 18.73
CA SER A 47 6.21 3.49 19.79
C SER A 47 7.69 3.35 19.38
N VAL A 48 8.57 4.21 19.88
CA VAL A 48 10.03 4.12 19.67
C VAL A 48 10.53 2.74 20.09
N THR A 49 10.04 2.23 21.21
CA THR A 49 10.39 0.90 21.73
C THR A 49 10.03 -0.20 20.73
N ASN A 50 8.82 -0.15 20.15
CA ASN A 50 8.37 -1.15 19.17
C ASN A 50 9.17 -1.06 17.87
N LEU A 51 9.43 0.17 17.38
CA LEU A 51 10.25 0.39 16.19
C LEU A 51 11.68 -0.12 16.40
N ALA A 52 12.30 0.18 17.55
CA ALA A 52 13.63 -0.29 17.90
C ALA A 52 13.68 -1.83 17.97
N ALA A 53 12.74 -2.45 18.68
CA ALA A 53 12.65 -3.92 18.83
C ALA A 53 12.48 -4.62 17.48
N ALA A 54 11.62 -4.12 16.60
CA ALA A 54 11.40 -4.65 15.26
C ALA A 54 12.67 -4.65 14.40
N ASN A 55 13.62 -3.76 14.71
CA ASN A 55 14.86 -3.57 13.97
C ASN A 55 16.12 -4.02 14.73
N ARG A 56 15.95 -4.63 15.90
CA ARG A 56 17.07 -5.06 16.80
C ARG A 56 18.01 -3.89 17.18
N LEU A 57 17.44 -2.70 17.36
CA LEU A 57 18.14 -1.48 17.74
C LEU A 57 17.91 -1.16 19.23
N LYS A 58 18.82 -0.43 19.83
CA LYS A 58 18.60 0.26 21.12
C LYS A 58 17.75 1.51 20.86
N LYS A 59 16.93 1.94 21.83
CA LYS A 59 16.13 3.19 21.71
C LYS A 59 16.99 4.44 21.47
N THR A 60 18.25 4.39 21.87
CA THR A 60 19.26 5.43 21.73
C THR A 60 20.17 5.25 20.52
N SER A 61 19.90 4.24 19.65
CA SER A 61 20.74 4.00 18.47
C SER A 61 20.72 5.18 17.53
N ASN A 62 21.89 5.63 17.12
CA ASN A 62 22.05 6.54 16.00
C ASN A 62 21.73 5.80 14.71
N LEU A 63 20.94 6.42 13.86
CA LEU A 63 20.57 5.87 12.55
C LEU A 63 21.54 6.39 11.48
N ARG A 64 21.84 5.54 10.50
CA ARG A 64 22.65 5.93 9.33
C ARG A 64 21.71 6.36 8.20
N VAL A 65 22.05 7.42 7.49
CA VAL A 65 21.34 7.81 6.28
C VAL A 65 21.37 6.62 5.29
N GLY A 66 20.21 6.33 4.70
CA GLY A 66 20.05 5.17 3.83
C GLY A 66 19.71 3.86 4.55
N GLN A 67 19.86 3.78 5.87
CA GLN A 67 19.47 2.59 6.64
C GLN A 67 17.99 2.27 6.43
N VAL A 68 17.67 0.99 6.18
CA VAL A 68 16.30 0.55 5.98
C VAL A 68 15.74 -0.01 7.28
N LEU A 69 14.71 0.64 7.80
CA LEU A 69 13.99 0.20 8.98
C LEU A 69 12.70 -0.53 8.60
N ARG A 70 12.43 -1.59 9.33
CA ARG A 70 11.21 -2.35 9.32
C ARG A 70 10.17 -1.63 10.19
N ILE A 71 9.03 -1.24 9.63
CA ILE A 71 7.97 -0.56 10.37
C ILE A 71 6.98 -1.60 10.91
N PRO A 72 6.77 -1.69 12.24
CA PRO A 72 5.79 -2.61 12.82
C PRO A 72 4.38 -2.35 12.27
N PRO A 73 3.66 -3.40 11.82
CA PRO A 73 2.26 -3.24 11.44
C PRO A 73 1.41 -2.79 12.64
N LYS A 74 0.29 -2.12 12.37
CA LYS A 74 -0.67 -1.75 13.42
C LYS A 74 -1.18 -3.01 14.12
N GLY A 75 -1.19 -2.99 15.46
CA GLY A 75 -1.58 -4.14 16.27
C GLY A 75 -0.50 -5.22 16.42
N VAL A 76 0.72 -4.95 16.01
CA VAL A 76 1.87 -5.83 16.24
C VAL A 76 2.89 -5.14 17.13
N VAL A 77 3.34 -5.87 18.15
CA VAL A 77 4.42 -5.46 19.05
C VAL A 77 5.57 -6.44 18.95
N TYR A 78 6.78 -5.92 18.89
CA TYR A 78 8.01 -6.72 19.02
C TYR A 78 8.57 -6.54 20.42
N VAL A 79 8.96 -7.65 21.05
CA VAL A 79 9.47 -7.66 22.41
C VAL A 79 10.84 -6.97 22.47
N TYR A 80 10.95 -5.92 23.28
CA TYR A 80 12.20 -5.21 23.56
C TYR A 80 12.91 -5.84 24.77
N PRO A 81 14.23 -5.75 24.89
CA PRO A 81 14.96 -6.24 26.08
C PRO A 81 14.33 -5.75 27.39
N GLY A 82 14.13 -6.66 28.35
CA GLY A 82 13.53 -6.38 29.66
C GLY A 82 12.00 -6.28 29.67
N GLN A 83 11.32 -6.46 28.54
CA GLN A 83 9.86 -6.48 28.54
C GLN A 83 9.28 -7.85 28.90
N THR A 84 8.22 -7.82 29.71
CA THR A 84 7.39 -8.96 30.06
C THR A 84 6.04 -8.89 29.36
N LEU A 85 5.33 -10.03 29.31
CA LEU A 85 3.98 -10.07 28.74
C LEU A 85 3.03 -9.13 29.50
N THR A 86 3.17 -9.02 30.82
CA THR A 86 2.42 -8.10 31.67
C THR A 86 2.70 -6.64 31.31
N GLY A 87 3.98 -6.27 31.21
CA GLY A 87 4.37 -4.90 30.85
C GLY A 87 3.89 -4.50 29.45
N ILE A 88 3.97 -5.42 28.48
CA ILE A 88 3.45 -5.19 27.13
C ILE A 88 1.93 -5.03 27.14
N ALA A 89 1.21 -5.85 27.90
CA ALA A 89 -0.24 -5.75 28.03
C ALA A 89 -0.68 -4.41 28.62
N GLN A 90 -0.03 -3.97 29.70
CA GLN A 90 -0.29 -2.69 30.35
C GLN A 90 -0.05 -1.50 29.40
N LEU A 91 1.10 -1.47 28.71
CA LEU A 91 1.45 -0.41 27.74
C LEU A 91 0.45 -0.30 26.59
N ASN A 92 -0.19 -1.41 26.22
CA ASN A 92 -1.15 -1.46 25.12
C ASN A 92 -2.61 -1.47 25.60
N LYS A 93 -2.86 -1.28 26.90
CA LYS A 93 -4.21 -1.24 27.49
C LYS A 93 -5.05 -2.48 27.18
N VAL A 94 -4.44 -3.66 27.25
CA VAL A 94 -5.08 -4.97 27.04
C VAL A 94 -4.82 -5.88 28.25
N SER A 95 -5.68 -6.88 28.48
CA SER A 95 -5.41 -7.83 29.57
C SER A 95 -4.32 -8.84 29.16
N VAL A 96 -3.51 -9.26 30.12
CA VAL A 96 -2.48 -10.30 29.91
C VAL A 96 -3.08 -11.58 29.33
N LYS A 97 -4.26 -11.98 29.85
CA LYS A 97 -5.00 -13.16 29.37
C LYS A 97 -5.40 -13.03 27.89
N ALA A 98 -5.88 -11.84 27.49
CA ALA A 98 -6.27 -11.58 26.10
C ALA A 98 -5.04 -11.54 25.17
N LEU A 99 -3.94 -10.94 25.61
CA LEU A 99 -2.68 -10.89 24.84
C LEU A 99 -2.09 -12.31 24.69
N ALA A 100 -2.06 -13.10 25.77
CA ALA A 100 -1.61 -14.48 25.75
C ALA A 100 -2.45 -15.34 24.78
N LYS A 101 -3.78 -15.24 24.87
CA LYS A 101 -4.72 -15.96 23.98
C LYS A 101 -4.52 -15.57 22.51
N ALA A 102 -4.35 -14.27 22.18
CA ALA A 102 -4.14 -13.81 20.82
C ALA A 102 -2.86 -14.41 20.20
N ASN A 103 -1.86 -14.71 21.03
CA ASN A 103 -0.56 -15.23 20.61
C ASN A 103 -0.38 -16.75 20.87
N ARG A 104 -1.41 -17.44 21.36
CA ARG A 104 -1.38 -18.88 21.68
C ARG A 104 -0.24 -19.26 22.64
N ILE A 105 0.03 -18.41 23.62
CA ILE A 105 1.04 -18.61 24.67
C ILE A 105 0.39 -18.61 26.05
N LYS A 106 1.08 -19.15 27.06
CA LYS A 106 0.63 -19.08 28.45
C LYS A 106 0.78 -17.65 28.99
N PRO A 107 -0.10 -17.16 29.89
CA PRO A 107 0.05 -15.84 30.53
C PRO A 107 1.40 -15.65 31.27
N THR A 108 2.01 -16.74 31.70
CA THR A 108 3.31 -16.81 32.38
C THR A 108 4.47 -17.10 31.43
N ALA A 109 4.26 -17.07 30.11
CA ALA A 109 5.29 -17.40 29.14
C ALA A 109 6.45 -16.42 29.17
N THR A 110 7.68 -16.95 29.18
CA THR A 110 8.88 -16.16 28.96
C THR A 110 8.96 -15.72 27.49
N LEU A 111 9.16 -14.42 27.29
CA LEU A 111 9.24 -13.85 25.96
C LEU A 111 10.69 -13.77 25.48
N ARG A 112 10.90 -13.94 24.19
CA ARG A 112 12.21 -13.74 23.54
C ARG A 112 12.32 -12.34 22.97
N VAL A 113 13.47 -11.69 23.12
CA VAL A 113 13.76 -10.40 22.50
C VAL A 113 13.55 -10.50 20.99
N GLY A 114 12.81 -9.55 20.40
CA GLY A 114 12.44 -9.56 18.99
C GLY A 114 11.24 -10.46 18.67
N GLN A 115 10.68 -11.18 19.64
CA GLN A 115 9.47 -11.98 19.44
C GLN A 115 8.32 -11.07 18.99
N ARG A 116 7.62 -11.47 17.93
CA ARG A 116 6.43 -10.79 17.42
C ARG A 116 5.21 -11.23 18.21
N LEU A 117 4.48 -10.25 18.73
CA LEU A 117 3.19 -10.46 19.40
C LEU A 117 2.09 -9.70 18.69
N GLU A 118 0.92 -10.30 18.56
CA GLU A 118 -0.30 -9.66 18.06
C GLU A 118 -1.13 -9.14 19.22
N LEU A 119 -1.54 -7.87 19.14
CA LEU A 119 -2.44 -7.29 20.12
C LEU A 119 -3.87 -7.85 19.93
N PRO A 120 -4.60 -8.14 21.00
CA PRO A 120 -5.99 -8.60 20.89
C PRO A 120 -6.84 -7.51 20.18
N GLY A 121 -7.75 -7.98 19.31
CA GLY A 121 -8.54 -7.09 18.46
C GLY A 121 -7.84 -6.58 17.19
N TYR A 122 -6.55 -6.87 17.02
CA TYR A 122 -5.77 -6.53 15.83
C TYR A 122 -5.35 -7.75 15.01
N SER A 123 -5.86 -8.95 15.32
CA SER A 123 -5.51 -10.16 14.56
C SER A 123 -5.69 -9.91 13.07
N ALA A 124 -4.59 -9.96 12.33
CA ALA A 124 -4.59 -9.78 10.87
C ALA A 124 -5.49 -10.82 10.16
N SER A 125 -5.65 -12.01 10.77
CA SER A 125 -6.54 -13.03 10.25
C SER A 125 -8.02 -12.68 10.43
N ALA A 126 -8.42 -12.09 11.57
CA ALA A 126 -9.80 -11.67 11.81
C ALA A 126 -10.19 -10.45 10.95
N LYS A 127 -9.26 -9.51 10.70
CA LYS A 127 -9.51 -8.39 9.80
C LYS A 127 -9.42 -8.77 8.33
N ALA A 128 -8.54 -9.68 7.95
CA ALA A 128 -8.49 -10.19 6.57
C ALA A 128 -9.77 -10.97 6.23
N THR A 129 -10.34 -11.71 7.18
CA THR A 129 -11.61 -12.41 6.98
C THR A 129 -12.80 -11.43 6.99
N LYS A 130 -12.77 -10.40 7.86
CA LYS A 130 -13.79 -9.36 7.89
C LYS A 130 -13.68 -8.40 6.70
N ALA A 131 -12.46 -8.09 6.23
CA ALA A 131 -12.25 -7.32 5.00
C ALA A 131 -12.61 -8.09 3.73
N ARG A 132 -12.57 -9.44 3.76
CA ARG A 132 -13.09 -10.27 2.65
C ARG A 132 -14.61 -10.29 2.59
N ASN A 133 -15.31 -10.06 3.71
CA ASN A 133 -16.77 -10.05 3.79
C ASN A 133 -17.37 -8.66 4.01
N THR A 134 -16.56 -7.59 4.05
CA THR A 134 -17.11 -6.23 4.01
C THR A 134 -17.53 -5.99 2.57
N VAL A 135 -18.82 -6.09 2.33
CA VAL A 135 -19.41 -5.61 1.06
C VAL A 135 -18.98 -4.16 0.94
N LEU A 136 -18.18 -3.86 -0.09
CA LEU A 136 -17.80 -2.49 -0.38
C LEU A 136 -19.07 -1.67 -0.47
N SER A 137 -19.10 -0.46 0.10
CA SER A 137 -20.24 0.44 -0.09
C SER A 137 -20.48 0.65 -1.58
N GLY A 138 -19.39 0.57 -2.34
CA GLY A 138 -19.35 0.70 -3.79
C GLY A 138 -19.74 2.10 -4.25
N MET A 139 -20.13 2.99 -3.33
CA MET A 139 -20.47 4.37 -3.64
C MET A 139 -19.20 5.21 -3.78
N VAL A 140 -19.00 5.80 -4.94
CA VAL A 140 -17.84 6.62 -5.27
C VAL A 140 -18.29 7.99 -5.73
N THR A 141 -17.66 9.04 -5.22
CA THR A 141 -17.78 10.40 -5.73
C THR A 141 -16.49 10.78 -6.43
N LEU A 142 -16.59 11.11 -7.72
CA LEU A 142 -15.47 11.50 -8.58
C LEU A 142 -15.70 12.93 -9.06
N GLU A 143 -14.62 13.69 -9.16
CA GLU A 143 -14.62 15.05 -9.72
C GLU A 143 -13.51 15.18 -10.76
N ARG A 144 -13.79 15.87 -11.86
CA ARG A 144 -12.82 16.29 -12.87
C ARG A 144 -12.76 17.81 -12.92
N PRO A 145 -11.84 18.46 -12.23
CA PRO A 145 -11.78 19.92 -12.15
C PRO A 145 -11.67 20.60 -13.52
N ALA A 146 -10.99 19.97 -14.46
CA ALA A 146 -10.76 20.54 -15.79
C ALA A 146 -12.04 20.61 -16.67
N SER A 147 -13.06 19.79 -16.41
CA SER A 147 -14.34 19.81 -17.10
C SER A 147 -15.51 20.19 -16.18
N LEU A 148 -15.23 20.48 -14.92
CA LEU A 148 -16.22 20.77 -13.86
C LEU A 148 -17.27 19.66 -13.69
N GLU A 149 -16.93 18.44 -14.12
CA GLU A 149 -17.84 17.31 -14.04
C GLU A 149 -17.70 16.60 -12.69
N THR A 150 -18.83 16.20 -12.14
CA THR A 150 -18.92 15.35 -10.95
C THR A 150 -19.74 14.11 -11.24
N LEU A 151 -19.25 12.95 -10.80
CA LEU A 151 -19.97 11.69 -10.89
C LEU A 151 -20.10 11.05 -9.51
N ARG A 152 -21.32 10.89 -9.04
CA ARG A 152 -21.62 10.04 -7.89
C ARG A 152 -22.31 8.77 -8.35
N VAL A 153 -21.71 7.61 -8.06
CA VAL A 153 -22.18 6.33 -8.62
C VAL A 153 -21.84 5.17 -7.69
N ARG A 154 -22.74 4.19 -7.63
CA ARG A 154 -22.47 2.90 -6.97
C ARG A 154 -21.90 1.95 -8.02
N LEU A 155 -20.64 1.53 -7.82
CA LEU A 155 -19.90 0.71 -8.78
C LEU A 155 -20.22 -0.79 -8.70
N PHE A 156 -20.73 -1.24 -7.57
CA PHE A 156 -21.01 -2.66 -7.30
C PHE A 156 -22.38 -2.80 -6.63
N ASP A 157 -23.09 -3.87 -6.95
CA ASP A 157 -24.33 -4.27 -6.28
C ASP A 157 -24.05 -4.83 -4.87
N LYS A 158 -25.13 -5.22 -4.17
CA LYS A 158 -25.02 -5.78 -2.81
C LYS A 158 -24.30 -7.12 -2.76
N ALA A 159 -24.25 -7.86 -3.86
CA ALA A 159 -23.52 -9.12 -4.01
C ALA A 159 -22.04 -8.92 -4.39
N GLY A 160 -21.60 -7.66 -4.59
CA GLY A 160 -20.23 -7.32 -5.00
C GLY A 160 -19.99 -7.55 -6.51
N LYS A 161 -21.04 -7.69 -7.31
CA LYS A 161 -20.97 -7.79 -8.77
C LYS A 161 -20.89 -6.37 -9.37
N PRO A 162 -20.03 -6.14 -10.37
CA PRO A 162 -19.95 -4.85 -11.05
C PRO A 162 -21.29 -4.48 -11.70
N ASP A 163 -21.74 -3.25 -11.47
CA ASP A 163 -22.94 -2.72 -12.13
C ASP A 163 -22.60 -2.29 -13.58
N PRO A 164 -23.20 -2.88 -14.61
CA PRO A 164 -22.91 -2.54 -16.01
C PRO A 164 -23.26 -1.09 -16.36
N LYS A 165 -24.38 -0.55 -15.82
CA LYS A 165 -24.80 0.84 -16.04
C LYS A 165 -23.83 1.82 -15.39
N ALA A 166 -23.38 1.52 -14.17
CA ALA A 166 -22.34 2.30 -13.49
C ALA A 166 -21.03 2.27 -14.25
N ARG A 167 -20.64 1.12 -14.81
CA ARG A 167 -19.43 0.99 -15.63
C ARG A 167 -19.48 1.85 -16.90
N THR A 168 -20.64 1.91 -17.56
CA THR A 168 -20.85 2.79 -18.73
C THR A 168 -20.79 4.26 -18.35
N ARG A 169 -21.45 4.68 -17.24
CA ARG A 169 -21.36 6.05 -16.73
C ARG A 169 -19.92 6.43 -16.37
N LEU A 170 -19.20 5.50 -15.74
CA LEU A 170 -17.80 5.70 -15.39
C LEU A 170 -16.92 5.80 -16.65
N ALA A 171 -17.16 5.00 -17.68
CA ALA A 171 -16.43 5.09 -18.96
C ALA A 171 -16.57 6.48 -19.57
N ARG A 172 -17.81 7.01 -19.62
CA ARG A 172 -18.09 8.36 -20.12
C ARG A 172 -17.37 9.42 -19.27
N PHE A 173 -17.42 9.30 -17.95
CA PHE A 173 -16.77 10.24 -17.05
C PHE A 173 -15.24 10.21 -17.18
N LEU A 174 -14.64 9.04 -17.39
CA LEU A 174 -13.19 8.83 -17.52
C LEU A 174 -12.66 8.94 -18.94
N ARG A 175 -13.47 9.41 -19.90
CA ARG A 175 -13.12 9.52 -21.32
C ARG A 175 -11.85 10.36 -21.55
N ASP A 176 -11.25 10.18 -22.70
CA ASP A 176 -10.18 11.04 -23.17
C ASP A 176 -10.69 12.48 -23.31
N ARG A 177 -9.85 13.46 -22.94
CA ARG A 177 -10.24 14.87 -22.88
C ARG A 177 -10.20 15.57 -24.21
N GLU A 178 -9.38 15.09 -25.13
CA GLU A 178 -9.14 15.73 -26.41
C GLU A 178 -10.02 15.12 -27.51
N SER A 179 -10.11 13.78 -27.53
CA SER A 179 -10.86 13.05 -28.54
C SER A 179 -12.29 12.67 -28.12
N ASP A 180 -12.67 12.87 -26.86
CA ASP A 180 -13.93 12.41 -26.24
C ASP A 180 -14.15 10.87 -26.33
N GLU A 181 -13.13 10.13 -26.76
CA GLU A 181 -13.19 8.69 -26.85
C GLU A 181 -13.34 8.05 -25.47
N GLN A 182 -14.11 6.97 -25.42
CA GLN A 182 -14.44 6.27 -24.19
C GLN A 182 -13.83 4.88 -24.18
N LYS A 183 -13.26 4.48 -23.06
CA LYS A 183 -12.84 3.11 -22.82
C LYS A 183 -13.53 2.59 -21.56
N ARG A 184 -14.07 1.38 -21.62
CA ARG A 184 -14.66 0.76 -20.42
C ARG A 184 -13.55 0.49 -19.40
N PRO A 185 -13.63 1.06 -18.20
CA PRO A 185 -12.60 0.83 -17.19
C PRO A 185 -12.53 -0.63 -16.79
N HIS A 186 -11.34 -1.12 -16.53
CA HIS A 186 -11.15 -2.50 -16.06
C HIS A 186 -11.86 -2.72 -14.71
N THR A 187 -12.50 -3.85 -14.51
CA THR A 187 -13.29 -4.14 -13.31
C THR A 187 -12.46 -4.06 -12.01
N ARG A 188 -11.17 -4.41 -12.08
CA ARG A 188 -10.25 -4.24 -10.93
C ARG A 188 -10.00 -2.77 -10.62
N LEU A 189 -9.95 -1.88 -11.62
CA LEU A 189 -9.83 -0.44 -11.39
C LEU A 189 -11.07 0.11 -10.68
N MET A 190 -12.28 -0.32 -11.09
CA MET A 190 -13.51 0.00 -10.38
C MET A 190 -13.45 -0.44 -8.91
N ARG A 191 -12.89 -1.63 -8.63
CA ARG A 191 -12.74 -2.14 -7.26
C ARG A 191 -11.74 -1.31 -6.45
N VAL A 192 -10.64 -0.88 -7.05
CA VAL A 192 -9.68 0.03 -6.42
C VAL A 192 -10.35 1.37 -6.05
N LEU A 193 -11.13 1.95 -6.97
CA LEU A 193 -11.88 3.19 -6.69
C LEU A 193 -12.86 3.02 -5.53
N ALA A 194 -13.59 1.91 -5.48
CA ALA A 194 -14.50 1.61 -4.36
C ALA A 194 -13.74 1.42 -3.04
N GLN A 195 -12.59 0.75 -3.05
CA GLN A 195 -11.73 0.58 -1.86
C GLN A 195 -11.16 1.91 -1.37
N LEU A 196 -10.79 2.80 -2.28
CA LEU A 196 -10.35 4.15 -1.94
C LEU A 196 -11.48 4.96 -1.29
N ALA A 197 -12.67 4.96 -1.90
CA ALA A 197 -13.82 5.65 -1.35
C ALA A 197 -14.17 5.15 0.07
N ASP A 198 -14.22 3.84 0.27
CA ASP A 198 -14.49 3.25 1.59
C ASP A 198 -13.39 3.56 2.61
N HIS A 199 -12.11 3.52 2.20
CA HIS A 199 -10.98 3.79 3.09
C HIS A 199 -10.93 5.25 3.54
N PHE A 200 -11.24 6.17 2.64
CA PHE A 200 -11.22 7.61 2.91
C PHE A 200 -12.62 8.18 3.23
N ASN A 201 -13.52 7.34 3.75
CA ASN A 201 -14.85 7.73 4.27
C ASN A 201 -15.71 8.50 3.25
N GLY A 202 -15.71 8.07 1.99
CA GLY A 202 -16.53 8.66 0.92
C GLY A 202 -16.05 10.02 0.40
N ARG A 203 -14.83 10.44 0.74
CA ARG A 203 -14.23 11.67 0.22
C ARG A 203 -14.16 11.65 -1.30
N THR A 204 -14.29 12.82 -1.90
CA THR A 204 -14.22 13.00 -3.35
C THR A 204 -12.86 12.58 -3.89
N ILE A 205 -12.87 11.72 -4.92
CA ILE A 205 -11.69 11.34 -5.68
C ILE A 205 -11.58 12.32 -6.86
N ILE A 206 -10.54 13.13 -6.85
CA ILE A 206 -10.25 14.12 -7.89
C ILE A 206 -9.46 13.42 -8.98
N VAL A 207 -10.03 13.31 -10.17
CA VAL A 207 -9.42 12.66 -11.33
C VAL A 207 -8.61 13.67 -12.12
N VAL A 208 -7.29 13.49 -12.11
CA VAL A 208 -6.35 14.33 -12.87
C VAL A 208 -6.26 13.85 -14.32
N SER A 209 -6.12 12.52 -14.51
CA SER A 209 -6.10 11.88 -15.83
C SER A 209 -6.65 10.45 -15.71
N ALA A 210 -7.22 9.95 -16.80
CA ALA A 210 -7.73 8.58 -16.85
C ALA A 210 -7.45 7.94 -18.20
N TYR A 211 -8.48 7.60 -18.99
CA TYR A 211 -8.28 7.08 -20.35
C TYR A 211 -7.59 8.13 -21.23
N ARG A 212 -6.62 7.69 -22.00
CA ARG A 212 -5.91 8.49 -23.01
C ARG A 212 -5.90 7.70 -24.31
N SER A 213 -6.44 8.31 -25.36
CA SER A 213 -6.47 7.70 -26.69
C SER A 213 -5.06 7.60 -27.27
N GLU A 214 -4.80 6.52 -28.00
CA GLU A 214 -3.56 6.37 -28.77
C GLU A 214 -3.45 7.40 -29.89
N LYS A 215 -4.58 7.91 -30.38
CA LYS A 215 -4.63 8.97 -31.39
C LYS A 215 -3.99 10.27 -30.91
N ASN A 216 -3.95 10.48 -29.59
CA ASN A 216 -3.36 11.67 -28.96
C ASN A 216 -1.91 11.41 -28.53
N GLY A 217 -1.19 10.51 -29.20
CA GLY A 217 0.24 10.26 -28.95
C GLY A 217 0.53 9.43 -27.70
N THR A 218 -0.49 8.88 -27.05
CA THR A 218 -0.27 7.96 -25.91
C THR A 218 0.21 6.62 -26.44
N ALA A 219 1.35 6.13 -25.91
CA ALA A 219 1.86 4.81 -26.31
C ALA A 219 0.82 3.71 -26.03
N GLY A 220 0.59 2.83 -27.00
CA GLY A 220 -0.37 1.72 -26.88
C GLY A 220 -0.08 0.75 -25.73
N SER A 221 1.18 0.71 -25.26
CA SER A 221 1.59 0.00 -24.06
C SER A 221 1.19 0.69 -22.74
N SER A 222 0.69 1.93 -22.81
CA SER A 222 0.24 2.66 -21.63
C SER A 222 -1.03 2.06 -21.04
N ARG A 223 -1.07 1.85 -19.73
CA ARG A 223 -2.27 1.37 -19.05
C ARG A 223 -3.43 2.38 -19.04
N HIS A 224 -3.15 3.64 -19.34
CA HIS A 224 -4.19 4.63 -19.59
C HIS A 224 -4.96 4.30 -20.87
N SER A 225 -4.29 3.84 -21.94
CA SER A 225 -4.94 3.49 -23.23
C SER A 225 -5.76 2.19 -23.15
N SER A 226 -5.49 1.32 -22.18
CA SER A 226 -6.29 0.11 -21.96
C SER A 226 -7.45 0.29 -20.97
N GLY A 227 -7.61 1.47 -20.36
CA GLY A 227 -8.61 1.74 -19.31
C GLY A 227 -8.29 1.04 -17.98
N GLU A 228 -7.02 0.78 -17.74
CA GLU A 228 -6.49 0.10 -16.55
C GLU A 228 -5.83 1.05 -15.56
N ALA A 229 -5.63 2.33 -15.90
CA ALA A 229 -4.94 3.31 -15.07
C ALA A 229 -5.75 4.59 -14.83
N ILE A 230 -5.39 5.27 -13.75
CA ILE A 230 -5.95 6.55 -13.35
C ILE A 230 -4.93 7.35 -12.53
N ASP A 231 -4.87 8.66 -12.76
CA ASP A 231 -4.10 9.62 -11.97
C ASP A 231 -5.06 10.40 -11.08
N ILE A 232 -4.88 10.33 -9.77
CA ILE A 232 -5.84 10.87 -8.81
C ILE A 232 -5.22 11.61 -7.63
N ARG A 233 -6.07 12.41 -7.00
CA ARG A 233 -5.94 12.90 -5.62
C ARG A 233 -7.20 12.50 -4.86
N VAL A 234 -7.17 12.60 -3.54
CA VAL A 234 -8.36 12.49 -2.69
C VAL A 234 -8.49 13.77 -1.89
N GLU A 235 -9.67 14.38 -1.93
CA GLU A 235 -9.97 15.65 -1.27
C GLU A 235 -9.57 15.65 0.20
N GLY A 236 -8.72 16.62 0.60
CA GLY A 236 -8.24 16.74 1.98
C GLY A 236 -7.33 15.60 2.45
N VAL A 237 -6.79 14.79 1.54
CA VAL A 237 -5.83 13.71 1.85
C VAL A 237 -4.48 14.02 1.21
N PRO A 238 -3.38 14.09 1.98
CA PRO A 238 -2.05 14.23 1.41
C PRO A 238 -1.72 13.09 0.44
N ASN A 239 -1.04 13.39 -0.67
CA ASN A 239 -0.70 12.38 -1.68
C ASN A 239 0.19 11.26 -1.13
N GLU A 240 1.04 11.53 -0.12
CA GLU A 240 1.81 10.52 0.58
C GLU A 240 0.90 9.52 1.31
N THR A 241 -0.17 10.01 1.94
CA THR A 241 -1.14 9.15 2.62
C THR A 241 -1.93 8.31 1.62
N LEU A 242 -2.32 8.90 0.49
CA LEU A 242 -2.97 8.17 -0.61
C LEU A 242 -2.04 7.11 -1.19
N ARG A 243 -0.80 7.46 -1.54
CA ARG A 243 0.23 6.53 -1.99
C ARG A 243 0.42 5.37 -1.02
N ASP A 244 0.61 5.68 0.27
CA ASP A 244 0.87 4.66 1.31
C ASP A 244 -0.31 3.69 1.45
N TYR A 245 -1.54 4.14 1.28
CA TYR A 245 -2.69 3.25 1.22
C TYR A 245 -2.69 2.41 -0.06
N CYS A 246 -2.46 3.01 -1.24
CA CYS A 246 -2.42 2.30 -2.51
C CYS A 246 -1.37 1.18 -2.51
N LEU A 247 -0.22 1.40 -1.87
CA LEU A 247 0.82 0.38 -1.69
C LEU A 247 0.40 -0.81 -0.79
N THR A 248 -0.74 -0.73 -0.11
CA THR A 248 -1.32 -1.87 0.63
C THR A 248 -2.23 -2.74 -0.23
N LEU A 249 -2.63 -2.24 -1.39
CA LEU A 249 -3.49 -2.96 -2.32
C LEU A 249 -2.69 -4.01 -3.09
N ARG A 250 -3.38 -5.07 -3.54
CA ARG A 250 -2.76 -6.15 -4.30
C ARG A 250 -2.99 -5.98 -5.80
N ARG A 251 -1.99 -6.39 -6.59
CA ARG A 251 -2.06 -6.42 -8.04
C ARG A 251 -2.31 -5.03 -8.64
N VAL A 252 -1.61 -4.02 -8.07
CA VAL A 252 -1.62 -2.64 -8.54
C VAL A 252 -0.21 -2.14 -8.80
N GLY A 253 -0.07 -1.23 -9.74
CA GLY A 253 1.07 -0.35 -9.88
C GLY A 253 0.74 0.98 -9.20
N VAL A 254 1.71 1.55 -8.50
CA VAL A 254 1.60 2.86 -7.84
C VAL A 254 2.75 3.74 -8.28
N GLY A 255 2.44 4.82 -8.97
CA GLY A 255 3.37 5.89 -9.31
C GLY A 255 3.15 7.09 -8.40
N TYR A 256 4.21 7.57 -7.77
CA TYR A 256 4.16 8.76 -6.95
C TYR A 256 4.89 9.90 -7.65
N TYR A 257 4.19 11.02 -7.83
CA TYR A 257 4.66 12.20 -8.57
C TYR A 257 4.70 13.42 -7.62
N PRO A 258 5.75 13.59 -6.84
CA PRO A 258 5.81 14.64 -5.80
C PRO A 258 5.65 16.05 -6.36
N ARG A 259 6.16 16.30 -7.57
CA ARG A 259 6.13 17.62 -8.22
C ARG A 259 4.85 17.87 -9.05
N SER A 260 4.12 16.82 -9.39
CA SER A 260 2.88 16.89 -10.17
C SER A 260 1.62 16.76 -9.32
N SER A 261 1.78 16.58 -8.01
CA SER A 261 0.70 16.56 -7.01
C SER A 261 -0.41 15.55 -7.25
N PHE A 262 -0.11 14.35 -7.79
CA PHE A 262 -1.06 13.24 -7.90
C PHE A 262 -0.39 11.89 -7.59
N VAL A 263 -1.21 10.86 -7.49
CA VAL A 263 -0.78 9.46 -7.41
C VAL A 263 -1.36 8.74 -8.61
N HIS A 264 -0.48 8.09 -9.38
CA HIS A 264 -0.88 7.15 -10.44
C HIS A 264 -1.22 5.80 -9.83
N ILE A 265 -2.30 5.20 -10.31
CA ILE A 265 -2.72 3.86 -9.92
C ILE A 265 -3.10 3.10 -11.19
N ASP A 266 -2.54 1.92 -11.35
CA ASP A 266 -2.97 1.00 -12.40
C ASP A 266 -3.21 -0.41 -11.86
N VAL A 267 -3.95 -1.22 -12.61
CA VAL A 267 -4.21 -2.62 -12.26
C VAL A 267 -3.38 -3.54 -13.14
N ARG A 268 -2.59 -4.41 -12.49
CA ARG A 268 -1.66 -5.34 -13.12
C ARG A 268 -1.53 -6.63 -12.32
N ASP A 269 -0.76 -7.60 -12.79
CA ASP A 269 -0.68 -8.90 -12.12
C ASP A 269 0.31 -8.97 -10.97
N ARG A 270 1.26 -8.02 -10.90
CA ARG A 270 2.24 -7.90 -9.82
C ARG A 270 2.33 -6.46 -9.34
N GLU A 271 2.66 -6.25 -8.07
CA GLU A 271 2.84 -4.94 -7.48
C GLU A 271 4.12 -4.27 -8.03
N VAL A 272 4.00 -3.03 -8.48
CA VAL A 272 5.12 -2.18 -8.92
C VAL A 272 4.98 -0.82 -8.26
N TYR A 273 6.10 -0.24 -7.85
CA TYR A 273 6.17 1.12 -7.31
C TYR A 273 7.30 1.89 -7.93
N TRP A 274 7.03 3.15 -8.30
CA TRP A 274 8.04 4.09 -8.75
C TRP A 274 7.77 5.49 -8.22
N VAL A 275 8.79 6.33 -8.22
CA VAL A 275 8.69 7.76 -7.93
C VAL A 275 9.24 8.51 -9.14
N ASP A 276 8.46 9.39 -9.69
CA ASP A 276 8.84 10.26 -10.79
C ASP A 276 8.93 11.70 -10.27
N TRP A 277 10.13 12.25 -10.33
CA TRP A 277 10.45 13.60 -9.85
C TRP A 277 10.37 14.66 -10.95
N SER A 278 9.96 14.32 -12.17
CA SER A 278 9.75 15.29 -13.25
C SER A 278 8.68 16.31 -12.87
N ARG A 279 8.81 17.51 -13.44
CA ARG A 279 7.75 18.54 -13.42
C ARG A 279 6.72 18.22 -14.51
N PRO A 280 5.51 18.79 -14.42
CA PRO A 280 4.52 18.66 -15.49
C PRO A 280 5.11 19.09 -16.85
N GLY A 281 5.03 18.19 -17.84
CA GLY A 281 5.56 18.44 -19.19
C GLY A 281 7.03 18.08 -19.40
N GLU A 282 7.78 17.75 -18.36
CA GLU A 282 9.15 17.26 -18.47
C GLU A 282 9.21 15.75 -18.72
N PRO A 283 10.28 15.24 -19.32
CA PRO A 283 10.54 13.80 -19.39
C PRO A 283 10.61 13.16 -18.00
N PRO A 284 10.26 11.88 -17.85
CA PRO A 284 10.31 11.20 -16.57
C PRO A 284 11.70 11.27 -15.92
N LEU A 285 11.74 11.60 -14.61
CA LEU A 285 12.96 11.69 -13.82
C LEU A 285 12.91 10.64 -12.69
N TYR A 286 13.50 9.48 -12.93
CA TYR A 286 13.63 8.40 -11.97
C TYR A 286 15.01 8.48 -11.29
N LEU A 287 15.02 8.88 -10.03
CA LEU A 287 16.26 8.99 -9.27
C LEU A 287 16.60 7.68 -8.57
N PRO A 288 17.90 7.35 -8.44
CA PRO A 288 18.35 6.24 -7.61
C PRO A 288 17.82 6.36 -6.17
N PRO A 289 17.65 5.23 -5.47
CA PRO A 289 17.18 5.24 -4.10
C PRO A 289 18.08 6.08 -3.18
N GLY A 290 17.51 7.12 -2.55
CA GLY A 290 18.21 8.02 -1.62
C GLY A 290 18.74 9.32 -2.25
N GLU A 291 18.56 9.52 -3.55
CA GLU A 291 18.82 10.79 -4.19
C GLU A 291 17.58 11.68 -4.22
N THR A 292 17.80 13.00 -4.15
CA THR A 292 16.75 14.00 -4.17
C THR A 292 16.94 14.94 -5.36
N PRO A 293 15.86 15.58 -5.84
CA PRO A 293 15.92 16.46 -6.99
C PRO A 293 16.84 17.68 -6.82
N GLU A 294 17.03 18.15 -5.59
CA GLU A 294 17.87 19.32 -5.30
C GLU A 294 19.29 19.16 -5.85
N LYS A 295 19.80 17.94 -5.86
CA LYS A 295 21.11 17.61 -6.42
C LYS A 295 21.17 17.79 -7.93
N TYR A 296 20.04 17.59 -8.63
CA TYR A 296 19.93 17.70 -10.09
C TYR A 296 19.55 19.13 -10.51
N ASP A 297 18.74 19.82 -9.72
CA ASP A 297 18.35 21.23 -9.97
C ASP A 297 19.55 22.17 -9.81
N ALA A 298 20.48 21.91 -8.90
CA ALA A 298 21.72 22.67 -8.73
C ALA A 298 22.69 22.54 -9.93
N GLY A 299 22.72 21.39 -10.60
CA GLY A 299 23.54 21.15 -11.78
C GLY A 299 23.00 21.82 -13.04
N ALA A 300 21.69 22.00 -13.14
CA ALA A 300 21.05 22.67 -14.30
C ALA A 300 21.24 24.19 -14.28
N SER A 301 21.39 24.78 -13.09
CA SER A 301 21.63 26.23 -12.92
C SER A 301 23.05 26.69 -13.32
N THR A 302 24.01 25.75 -13.37
CA THR A 302 25.40 26.08 -13.74
C THR A 302 25.71 25.89 -15.24
N ALA A 303 24.75 25.34 -16.02
CA ALA A 303 24.93 25.05 -17.44
C ALA A 303 24.33 26.08 -18.40
N ALA A 304 23.71 27.18 -17.92
CA ALA A 304 23.08 28.21 -18.75
C ALA A 304 23.66 29.60 -18.44
N SER A 305 24.87 29.85 -18.91
CA SER A 305 25.30 31.19 -19.29
C SER A 305 26.18 31.08 -20.55
N PRO A 306 25.63 31.24 -21.75
CA PRO A 306 26.46 31.60 -22.87
C PRO A 306 26.79 33.09 -22.71
N ALA A 307 28.08 33.37 -22.53
CA ALA A 307 28.64 34.69 -22.59
C ALA A 307 28.19 35.41 -23.88
N ALA A 308 27.76 36.62 -23.71
CA ALA A 308 27.67 37.61 -24.78
C ALA A 308 29.07 37.83 -25.38
N LEU A 309 29.16 37.73 -26.69
CA LEU A 309 30.05 38.48 -27.58
C LEU A 309 29.28 38.82 -28.83
#